data_5f545f05c37a704a51daeb0336a4e734
#
_entry.id   5f545f05c37a704a51daeb0336a4e734
#
_cell.length_a   1.000
_cell.length_b   1.000
_cell.length_c   1.000
_cell.angle_alpha   90.00
_cell.angle_beta   90.00
_cell.angle_gamma   90.00
#
_symmetry.space_group_name_H-M   'P 1'
#
loop_
_entity.id
_entity.type
_entity.pdbx_description
1 polymer ?
#
loop_
_entity_poly.entity_id
_entity_poly.type
_entity_poly.pdbx_seq_one_letter_code
_entity_poly.pdbx_strand_id
1 'polypeptide(L)'
;MGKVALVTGGIRGIGGKISLRFLLEHYQVIAIDTDEERLKAWVEVQRAAGFTKADAIRCDVSDYAQCQDAVGTLLKQYGHIDILVNNAGITRDATFKKMDKSQWDAVIQVNLNSMFNMTKPVLDNMLANQRGRIINMSSINGQKGQFGQANYSAAKAGVHGFTKALAQEVARKNITVNTISPGYINTEMMQAIPTDVLEAIVAQIPVGRLGEADEIAELVMYLVSDKAGFITGSNIAINGGQHMY
;
A
#
# COMPACT_ATOMS: atom_id res chain seq x y z
N MET A 1 -12.23 -9.04 20.18
CA MET A 1 -11.22 -9.55 19.23
C MET A 1 -10.27 -8.41 18.85
N GLY A 2 -8.99 -8.71 18.62
CA GLY A 2 -8.04 -7.68 18.15
C GLY A 2 -8.34 -7.29 16.71
N LYS A 3 -7.89 -6.09 16.28
CA LYS A 3 -8.01 -5.66 14.87
C LYS A 3 -7.15 -6.54 13.96
N VAL A 4 -7.66 -6.85 12.78
CA VAL A 4 -6.99 -7.64 11.74
C VAL A 4 -6.61 -6.72 10.57
N ALA A 5 -5.32 -6.64 10.27
CA ALA A 5 -4.75 -5.80 9.22
C ALA A 5 -4.10 -6.66 8.13
N LEU A 6 -4.49 -6.41 6.89
CA LEU A 6 -3.97 -7.04 5.70
C LEU A 6 -3.11 -6.04 4.92
N VAL A 7 -1.84 -6.37 4.66
CA VAL A 7 -0.89 -5.45 4.00
C VAL A 7 -0.28 -6.13 2.78
N THR A 8 -0.58 -5.63 1.57
CA THR A 8 0.04 -6.16 0.35
C THR A 8 1.43 -5.58 0.15
N GLY A 9 2.42 -6.42 -0.26
CA GLY A 9 3.83 -6.05 -0.23
C GLY A 9 4.32 -5.75 1.19
N GLY A 10 3.75 -6.44 2.20
CA GLY A 10 3.86 -6.13 3.61
C GLY A 10 5.14 -6.60 4.32
N ILE A 11 6.13 -7.16 3.60
CA ILE A 11 7.32 -7.76 4.21
C ILE A 11 8.58 -6.90 4.13
N ARG A 12 8.58 -5.82 3.36
CA ARG A 12 9.75 -4.93 3.15
C ARG A 12 9.35 -3.50 2.81
N GLY A 13 10.32 -2.61 2.81
CA GLY A 13 10.14 -1.20 2.46
C GLY A 13 9.01 -0.56 3.27
N ILE A 14 8.18 0.24 2.62
CA ILE A 14 7.04 0.94 3.24
C ILE A 14 6.05 -0.07 3.85
N GLY A 15 5.67 -1.11 3.10
CA GLY A 15 4.74 -2.13 3.57
C GLY A 15 5.26 -2.87 4.81
N GLY A 16 6.56 -3.21 4.85
CA GLY A 16 7.19 -3.85 6.00
C GLY A 16 7.15 -2.99 7.27
N LYS A 17 7.36 -1.67 7.13
CA LYS A 17 7.25 -0.73 8.26
C LYS A 17 5.81 -0.54 8.72
N ILE A 18 4.84 -0.50 7.80
CA ILE A 18 3.41 -0.49 8.13
C ILE A 18 3.03 -1.77 8.90
N SER A 19 3.47 -2.95 8.43
CA SER A 19 3.24 -4.23 9.11
C SER A 19 3.83 -4.23 10.52
N LEU A 20 5.08 -3.80 10.66
CA LEU A 20 5.73 -3.70 11.97
C LEU A 20 4.98 -2.72 12.90
N ARG A 21 4.56 -1.57 12.38
CA ARG A 21 3.84 -0.58 13.17
C ARG A 21 2.50 -1.11 13.69
N PHE A 22 1.79 -1.91 12.89
CA PHE A 22 0.58 -2.60 13.33
C PHE A 22 0.86 -3.68 14.39
N LEU A 23 1.97 -4.43 14.24
CA LEU A 23 2.38 -5.44 15.24
C LEU A 23 2.69 -4.81 16.60
N LEU A 24 3.34 -3.64 16.62
CA LEU A 24 3.63 -2.87 17.84
C LEU A 24 2.33 -2.44 18.56
N GLU A 25 1.24 -2.21 17.83
CA GLU A 25 -0.09 -1.94 18.40
C GLU A 25 -0.92 -3.21 18.65
N HIS A 26 -0.27 -4.38 18.66
CA HIS A 26 -0.88 -5.68 18.93
C HIS A 26 -2.01 -6.10 17.97
N TYR A 27 -2.01 -5.60 16.72
CA TYR A 27 -2.93 -6.07 15.69
C TYR A 27 -2.53 -7.47 15.20
N GLN A 28 -3.49 -8.26 14.76
CA GLN A 28 -3.20 -9.40 13.90
C GLN A 28 -2.80 -8.87 12.54
N VAL A 29 -1.60 -9.14 12.09
CA VAL A 29 -1.07 -8.63 10.82
C VAL A 29 -0.84 -9.77 9.86
N ILE A 30 -1.38 -9.65 8.66
CA ILE A 30 -1.15 -10.58 7.57
C ILE A 30 -0.43 -9.86 6.44
N ALA A 31 0.81 -10.23 6.18
CA ALA A 31 1.55 -9.74 5.04
C ALA A 31 1.25 -10.58 3.80
N ILE A 32 1.04 -9.91 2.67
CA ILE A 32 0.88 -10.55 1.35
C ILE A 32 2.08 -10.22 0.47
N ASP A 33 2.66 -11.23 -0.16
CA ASP A 33 3.69 -11.09 -1.18
C ASP A 33 3.63 -12.31 -2.13
N THR A 34 4.36 -12.26 -3.23
CA THR A 34 4.49 -13.39 -4.18
C THR A 34 5.63 -14.33 -3.81
N ASP A 35 6.59 -13.90 -3.00
CA ASP A 35 7.79 -14.65 -2.61
C ASP A 35 7.54 -15.41 -1.31
N GLU A 36 7.26 -16.71 -1.44
CA GLU A 36 6.92 -17.58 -0.32
C GLU A 36 8.06 -17.73 0.69
N GLU A 37 9.31 -17.81 0.24
CA GLU A 37 10.46 -17.97 1.13
C GLU A 37 10.70 -16.70 1.97
N ARG A 38 10.57 -15.54 1.36
CA ARG A 38 10.65 -14.26 2.08
C ARG A 38 9.50 -14.08 3.06
N LEU A 39 8.29 -14.52 2.73
CA LEU A 39 7.15 -14.50 3.64
C LEU A 39 7.42 -15.35 4.89
N LYS A 40 7.91 -16.58 4.71
CA LYS A 40 8.28 -17.48 5.82
C LYS A 40 9.35 -16.84 6.71
N ALA A 41 10.43 -16.37 6.10
CA ALA A 41 11.52 -15.70 6.81
C ALA A 41 11.03 -14.46 7.59
N TRP A 42 10.16 -13.65 6.98
CA TRP A 42 9.58 -12.48 7.64
C TRP A 42 8.77 -12.88 8.89
N VAL A 43 7.90 -13.89 8.79
CA VAL A 43 7.11 -14.39 9.93
C VAL A 43 8.02 -14.89 11.04
N GLU A 44 9.07 -15.65 10.71
CA GLU A 44 10.04 -16.16 11.69
C GLU A 44 10.76 -15.01 12.42
N VAL A 45 11.23 -14.01 11.69
CA VAL A 45 11.88 -12.82 12.26
C VAL A 45 10.94 -12.07 13.21
N GLN A 46 9.68 -11.85 12.80
CA GLN A 46 8.72 -11.15 13.66
C GLN A 46 8.39 -11.96 14.91
N ARG A 47 8.22 -13.28 14.79
CA ARG A 47 7.95 -14.16 15.94
C ARG A 47 9.15 -14.24 16.90
N ALA A 48 10.36 -14.31 16.37
CA ALA A 48 11.58 -14.26 17.19
C ALA A 48 11.73 -12.92 17.95
N ALA A 49 11.21 -11.82 17.37
CA ALA A 49 11.13 -10.52 18.03
C ALA A 49 9.95 -10.40 19.03
N GLY A 50 9.18 -11.46 19.24
CA GLY A 50 8.07 -11.49 20.21
C GLY A 50 6.69 -11.16 19.62
N PHE A 51 6.57 -10.88 18.31
CA PHE A 51 5.30 -10.57 17.66
C PHE A 51 4.56 -11.85 17.24
N THR A 52 3.84 -12.47 18.16
CA THR A 52 3.08 -13.72 17.91
C THR A 52 1.91 -13.56 16.94
N LYS A 53 1.49 -12.33 16.66
CA LYS A 53 0.38 -11.98 15.77
C LYS A 53 0.84 -11.66 14.34
N ALA A 54 2.07 -12.03 13.98
CA ALA A 54 2.56 -11.95 12.62
C ALA A 54 2.19 -13.21 11.84
N ASP A 55 1.55 -13.02 10.70
CA ASP A 55 1.21 -14.07 9.74
C ASP A 55 1.41 -13.59 8.31
N ALA A 56 1.44 -14.51 7.36
CA ALA A 56 1.66 -14.18 5.97
C ALA A 56 0.93 -15.17 5.05
N ILE A 57 0.56 -14.71 3.87
CA ILE A 57 -0.04 -15.55 2.83
C ILE A 57 0.54 -15.19 1.45
N ARG A 58 0.91 -16.20 0.68
CA ARG A 58 1.36 -16.01 -0.70
C ARG A 58 0.16 -15.67 -1.59
N CYS A 59 0.24 -14.56 -2.31
CA CYS A 59 -0.77 -14.16 -3.29
C CYS A 59 -0.17 -13.17 -4.29
N ASP A 60 -0.40 -13.39 -5.58
CA ASP A 60 -0.17 -12.39 -6.60
C ASP A 60 -1.40 -11.48 -6.69
N VAL A 61 -1.24 -10.24 -6.27
CA VAL A 61 -2.34 -9.24 -6.26
C VAL A 61 -2.84 -8.87 -7.66
N SER A 62 -2.09 -9.20 -8.72
CA SER A 62 -2.52 -9.03 -10.11
C SER A 62 -3.52 -10.10 -10.56
N ASP A 63 -3.62 -11.21 -9.83
CA ASP A 63 -4.51 -12.34 -10.10
C ASP A 63 -5.73 -12.27 -9.16
N TYR A 64 -6.90 -12.03 -9.74
CA TYR A 64 -8.13 -11.89 -8.97
C TYR A 64 -8.55 -13.19 -8.26
N ALA A 65 -8.37 -14.35 -8.89
CA ALA A 65 -8.74 -15.63 -8.29
C ALA A 65 -7.86 -15.93 -7.06
N GLN A 66 -6.55 -15.71 -7.15
CA GLN A 66 -5.66 -15.82 -5.98
C GLN A 66 -6.05 -14.86 -4.85
N CYS A 67 -6.45 -13.63 -5.18
CA CYS A 67 -6.93 -12.66 -4.17
C CYS A 67 -8.20 -13.14 -3.47
N GLN A 68 -9.17 -13.68 -4.23
CA GLN A 68 -10.39 -14.25 -3.65
C GLN A 68 -10.10 -15.43 -2.73
N ASP A 69 -9.25 -16.35 -3.15
CA ASP A 69 -8.88 -17.55 -2.37
C ASP A 69 -8.10 -17.16 -1.10
N ALA A 70 -7.15 -16.24 -1.21
CA ALA A 70 -6.39 -15.74 -0.07
C ALA A 70 -7.30 -15.07 0.95
N VAL A 71 -8.15 -14.13 0.53
CA VAL A 71 -9.09 -13.44 1.43
C VAL A 71 -10.09 -14.43 2.02
N GLY A 72 -10.63 -15.36 1.24
CA GLY A 72 -11.53 -16.40 1.72
C GLY A 72 -10.90 -17.27 2.81
N THR A 73 -9.62 -17.64 2.65
CA THR A 73 -8.85 -18.39 3.66
C THR A 73 -8.69 -17.57 4.95
N LEU A 74 -8.32 -16.29 4.84
CA LEU A 74 -8.13 -15.40 5.98
C LEU A 74 -9.44 -15.14 6.73
N LEU A 75 -10.56 -14.99 6.02
CA LEU A 75 -11.87 -14.82 6.65
C LEU A 75 -12.33 -16.07 7.39
N LYS A 76 -12.00 -17.27 6.91
CA LYS A 76 -12.26 -18.52 7.66
C LYS A 76 -11.41 -18.61 8.93
N GLN A 77 -10.16 -18.12 8.87
CA GLN A 77 -9.23 -18.20 10.00
C GLN A 77 -9.50 -17.13 11.06
N TYR A 78 -9.75 -15.88 10.66
CA TYR A 78 -9.84 -14.73 11.57
C TYR A 78 -11.27 -14.17 11.74
N GLY A 79 -12.21 -14.54 10.87
CA GLY A 79 -13.60 -14.11 10.91
C GLY A 79 -13.86 -12.71 10.34
N HIS A 80 -12.87 -11.82 10.38
CA HIS A 80 -13.00 -10.44 9.90
C HIS A 80 -11.66 -9.86 9.42
N ILE A 81 -11.74 -8.80 8.62
CA ILE A 81 -10.61 -7.95 8.22
C ILE A 81 -11.04 -6.50 8.45
N ASP A 82 -10.38 -5.81 9.38
CA ASP A 82 -10.70 -4.41 9.72
C ASP A 82 -9.97 -3.41 8.84
N ILE A 83 -8.75 -3.76 8.40
CA ILE A 83 -7.84 -2.87 7.70
C ILE A 83 -7.28 -3.58 6.47
N LEU A 84 -7.37 -2.90 5.33
CA LEU A 84 -6.68 -3.27 4.10
C LEU A 84 -5.73 -2.16 3.68
N VAL A 85 -4.44 -2.47 3.55
CA VAL A 85 -3.44 -1.59 2.97
C VAL A 85 -3.00 -2.14 1.62
N ASN A 86 -3.48 -1.55 0.55
CA ASN A 86 -3.07 -1.82 -0.82
C ASN A 86 -1.75 -1.09 -1.10
N ASN A 87 -0.62 -1.74 -0.77
CA ASN A 87 0.70 -1.14 -0.89
C ASN A 87 1.55 -1.79 -1.99
N ALA A 88 1.30 -3.02 -2.39
CA ALA A 88 2.05 -3.70 -3.44
C ALA A 88 2.14 -2.85 -4.72
N GLY A 89 3.33 -2.82 -5.31
CA GLY A 89 3.56 -2.05 -6.53
C GLY A 89 4.93 -2.33 -7.15
N ILE A 90 5.00 -2.12 -8.46
CA ILE A 90 6.22 -2.28 -9.26
C ILE A 90 6.42 -1.08 -10.17
N THR A 91 7.65 -0.89 -10.64
CA THR A 91 7.98 0.01 -11.75
C THR A 91 8.54 -0.80 -12.94
N ARG A 92 8.31 -0.31 -14.14
CA ARG A 92 8.93 -0.76 -15.40
C ARG A 92 9.17 0.47 -16.25
N ASP A 93 10.22 1.21 -15.90
CA ASP A 93 10.51 2.54 -16.41
C ASP A 93 11.09 2.48 -17.81
N ALA A 94 10.54 3.28 -18.71
CA ALA A 94 11.05 3.52 -20.05
C ALA A 94 10.43 4.81 -20.59
N THR A 95 11.14 5.52 -21.47
CA THR A 95 10.47 6.60 -22.23
C THR A 95 9.32 6.01 -23.05
N PHE A 96 8.23 6.75 -23.22
CA PHE A 96 7.03 6.23 -23.90
C PHE A 96 7.32 5.67 -25.29
N LYS A 97 8.26 6.28 -26.03
CA LYS A 97 8.73 5.77 -27.32
C LYS A 97 9.36 4.37 -27.26
N LYS A 98 9.99 4.02 -26.14
CA LYS A 98 10.69 2.73 -25.93
C LYS A 98 9.89 1.74 -25.07
N MET A 99 8.84 2.21 -24.43
CA MET A 99 8.00 1.39 -23.55
C MET A 99 7.23 0.37 -24.41
N ASP A 100 7.36 -0.89 -24.09
CA ASP A 100 6.59 -1.94 -24.73
C ASP A 100 5.27 -2.23 -23.97
N LYS A 101 4.39 -3.00 -24.63
CA LYS A 101 3.07 -3.33 -24.08
C LYS A 101 3.17 -4.15 -22.79
N SER A 102 4.17 -5.00 -22.66
CA SER A 102 4.35 -5.84 -21.46
C SER A 102 4.74 -5.02 -20.24
N GLN A 103 5.60 -4.00 -20.42
CA GLN A 103 5.96 -3.06 -19.37
C GLN A 103 4.76 -2.22 -18.89
N TRP A 104 3.92 -1.79 -19.86
CA TRP A 104 2.67 -1.09 -19.55
C TRP A 104 1.72 -2.00 -18.76
N ASP A 105 1.40 -3.19 -19.29
CA ASP A 105 0.42 -4.09 -18.71
C ASP A 105 0.83 -4.56 -17.30
N ALA A 106 2.09 -4.94 -17.12
CA ALA A 106 2.58 -5.37 -15.82
C ALA A 106 2.37 -4.31 -14.74
N VAL A 107 2.65 -3.03 -15.06
CA VAL A 107 2.47 -1.94 -14.10
C VAL A 107 0.99 -1.67 -13.83
N ILE A 108 0.14 -1.66 -14.86
CA ILE A 108 -1.31 -1.46 -14.68
C ILE A 108 -1.92 -2.61 -13.85
N GLN A 109 -1.55 -3.85 -14.14
CA GLN A 109 -2.07 -5.03 -13.43
C GLN A 109 -1.71 -4.99 -11.94
N VAL A 110 -0.44 -4.73 -11.61
CA VAL A 110 0.01 -4.76 -10.22
C VAL A 110 -0.36 -3.48 -9.47
N ASN A 111 -0.27 -2.28 -10.08
CA ASN A 111 -0.42 -1.02 -9.34
C ASN A 111 -1.84 -0.46 -9.33
N LEU A 112 -2.71 -0.90 -10.28
CA LEU A 112 -4.08 -0.39 -10.38
C LEU A 112 -5.11 -1.51 -10.26
N ASN A 113 -5.02 -2.58 -11.08
CA ASN A 113 -6.03 -3.64 -11.04
C ASN A 113 -6.02 -4.37 -9.70
N SER A 114 -4.88 -4.47 -9.04
CA SER A 114 -4.76 -5.01 -7.68
C SER A 114 -5.65 -4.30 -6.65
N MET A 115 -5.93 -3.00 -6.84
CA MET A 115 -6.84 -2.26 -5.97
C MET A 115 -8.23 -2.89 -5.96
N PHE A 116 -8.73 -3.23 -7.15
CA PHE A 116 -9.99 -3.95 -7.29
C PHE A 116 -9.86 -5.39 -6.75
N ASN A 117 -8.82 -6.11 -7.17
CA ASN A 117 -8.65 -7.53 -6.87
C ASN A 117 -8.62 -7.82 -5.37
N MET A 118 -7.94 -6.99 -4.60
CA MET A 118 -7.86 -7.13 -3.14
C MET A 118 -9.06 -6.52 -2.41
N THR A 119 -9.52 -5.37 -2.88
CA THR A 119 -10.60 -4.66 -2.17
C THR A 119 -11.94 -5.38 -2.29
N LYS A 120 -12.26 -5.91 -3.48
CA LYS A 120 -13.56 -6.53 -3.75
C LYS A 120 -13.91 -7.68 -2.79
N PRO A 121 -13.05 -8.69 -2.58
CA PRO A 121 -13.35 -9.78 -1.64
C PRO A 121 -13.32 -9.36 -0.17
N VAL A 122 -12.57 -8.32 0.22
CA VAL A 122 -12.53 -7.81 1.59
C VAL A 122 -13.77 -6.97 1.90
N LEU A 123 -14.27 -6.23 0.91
CA LEU A 123 -15.34 -5.24 1.08
C LEU A 123 -16.64 -5.84 1.61
N ASP A 124 -17.04 -7.01 1.12
CA ASP A 124 -18.29 -7.66 1.54
C ASP A 124 -18.28 -7.96 3.06
N ASN A 125 -17.13 -8.37 3.60
CA ASN A 125 -16.95 -8.58 5.04
C ASN A 125 -16.98 -7.25 5.82
N MET A 126 -16.31 -6.20 5.32
CA MET A 126 -16.33 -4.87 5.95
C MET A 126 -17.77 -4.28 5.96
N LEU A 127 -18.53 -4.46 4.88
CA LEU A 127 -19.92 -4.01 4.79
C LEU A 127 -20.83 -4.75 5.79
N ALA A 128 -20.67 -6.06 5.92
CA ALA A 128 -21.43 -6.88 6.88
C ALA A 128 -21.13 -6.45 8.33
N ASN A 129 -19.88 -6.13 8.64
CA ASN A 129 -19.45 -5.69 9.97
C ASN A 129 -19.66 -4.18 10.21
N GLN A 130 -20.06 -3.41 9.20
CA GLN A 130 -20.19 -1.94 9.25
C GLN A 130 -18.93 -1.25 9.81
N ARG A 131 -17.77 -1.74 9.43
CA ARG A 131 -16.46 -1.24 9.84
C ARG A 131 -15.40 -1.61 8.82
N GLY A 132 -14.58 -0.66 8.45
CA GLY A 132 -13.43 -0.89 7.57
C GLY A 132 -12.55 0.34 7.43
N ARG A 133 -11.26 0.09 7.16
CA ARG A 133 -10.27 1.12 6.83
C ARG A 133 -9.45 0.64 5.64
N ILE A 134 -9.55 1.33 4.55
CA ILE A 134 -8.84 0.99 3.30
C ILE A 134 -7.85 2.11 3.00
N ILE A 135 -6.58 1.76 2.90
CA ILE A 135 -5.50 2.68 2.52
C ILE A 135 -4.91 2.21 1.20
N ASN A 136 -4.93 3.08 0.22
CA ASN A 136 -4.39 2.83 -1.11
C ASN A 136 -3.08 3.63 -1.30
N MET A 137 -1.97 2.94 -1.55
CA MET A 137 -0.68 3.60 -1.76
C MET A 137 -0.57 4.09 -3.20
N SER A 138 -0.60 5.41 -3.37
CA SER A 138 -0.26 6.07 -4.62
C SER A 138 1.21 6.50 -4.64
N SER A 139 1.51 7.64 -5.20
CA SER A 139 2.84 8.25 -5.31
C SER A 139 2.70 9.72 -5.67
N ILE A 140 3.71 10.52 -5.35
CA ILE A 140 3.89 11.85 -5.92
C ILE A 140 3.84 11.82 -7.46
N ASN A 141 4.32 10.72 -8.09
CA ASN A 141 4.32 10.56 -9.54
C ASN A 141 2.91 10.31 -10.12
N GLY A 142 1.95 9.88 -9.30
CA GLY A 142 0.52 9.88 -9.66
C GLY A 142 -0.11 11.27 -9.63
N GLN A 143 0.52 12.24 -8.97
CA GLN A 143 0.05 13.62 -8.85
C GLN A 143 0.66 14.52 -9.93
N LYS A 144 2.01 14.52 -10.05
CA LYS A 144 2.75 15.43 -10.96
C LYS A 144 3.16 14.78 -12.29
N GLY A 145 3.06 13.46 -12.41
CA GLY A 145 3.71 12.72 -13.49
C GLY A 145 5.23 12.60 -13.29
N GLN A 146 5.86 11.69 -14.05
CA GLN A 146 7.31 11.52 -14.02
C GLN A 146 7.80 11.07 -15.40
N PHE A 147 8.88 11.71 -15.90
CA PHE A 147 9.53 11.31 -17.14
C PHE A 147 9.95 9.83 -17.07
N GLY A 148 9.65 9.07 -18.11
CA GLY A 148 9.95 7.64 -18.17
C GLY A 148 8.98 6.72 -17.41
N GLN A 149 7.94 7.27 -16.78
CA GLN A 149 6.96 6.52 -15.97
C GLN A 149 5.51 6.75 -16.40
N ALA A 150 5.23 6.80 -17.69
CA ALA A 150 3.87 7.00 -18.18
C ALA A 150 2.89 5.93 -17.65
N ASN A 151 3.30 4.64 -17.61
CA ASN A 151 2.55 3.52 -17.05
C ASN A 151 2.32 3.67 -15.53
N TYR A 152 3.38 3.94 -14.78
CA TYR A 152 3.33 4.07 -13.32
C TYR A 152 2.52 5.29 -12.89
N SER A 153 2.75 6.44 -13.52
CA SER A 153 1.99 7.67 -13.25
C SER A 153 0.50 7.51 -13.55
N ALA A 154 0.15 6.87 -14.68
CA ALA A 154 -1.23 6.57 -15.03
C ALA A 154 -1.89 5.64 -13.99
N ALA A 155 -1.21 4.55 -13.58
CA ALA A 155 -1.72 3.63 -12.57
C ALA A 155 -1.93 4.35 -11.23
N LYS A 156 -0.94 5.10 -10.75
CA LYS A 156 -1.01 5.79 -9.46
C LYS A 156 -1.99 6.96 -9.45
N ALA A 157 -2.20 7.63 -10.58
CA ALA A 157 -3.30 8.61 -10.73
C ALA A 157 -4.68 7.91 -10.71
N GLY A 158 -4.82 6.74 -11.35
CA GLY A 158 -6.04 5.94 -11.31
C GLY A 158 -6.46 5.52 -9.91
N VAL A 159 -5.50 5.27 -9.00
CA VAL A 159 -5.75 4.99 -7.57
C VAL A 159 -6.55 6.11 -6.90
N HIS A 160 -6.31 7.37 -7.25
CA HIS A 160 -7.06 8.50 -6.70
C HIS A 160 -8.54 8.47 -7.12
N GLY A 161 -8.81 8.17 -8.40
CA GLY A 161 -10.17 8.03 -8.92
C GLY A 161 -10.92 6.89 -8.24
N PHE A 162 -10.29 5.71 -8.16
CA PHE A 162 -10.82 4.54 -7.46
C PHE A 162 -11.16 4.86 -6.00
N THR A 163 -10.24 5.49 -5.29
CA THR A 163 -10.42 5.87 -3.87
C THR A 163 -11.63 6.78 -3.67
N LYS A 164 -11.73 7.84 -4.49
CA LYS A 164 -12.82 8.82 -4.40
C LYS A 164 -14.20 8.20 -4.69
N ALA A 165 -14.28 7.33 -5.69
CA ALA A 165 -15.52 6.66 -6.05
C ALA A 165 -15.96 5.70 -4.93
N LEU A 166 -15.08 4.79 -4.52
CA LEU A 166 -15.41 3.81 -3.49
C LEU A 166 -15.76 4.47 -2.14
N ALA A 167 -15.05 5.53 -1.76
CA ALA A 167 -15.33 6.26 -0.52
C ALA A 167 -16.78 6.75 -0.45
N GLN A 168 -17.34 7.24 -1.55
CA GLN A 168 -18.74 7.71 -1.61
C GLN A 168 -19.75 6.56 -1.40
N GLU A 169 -19.45 5.38 -1.94
CA GLU A 169 -20.32 4.21 -1.83
C GLU A 169 -20.40 3.65 -0.41
N VAL A 170 -19.27 3.72 0.34
CA VAL A 170 -19.15 2.98 1.61
C VAL A 170 -19.13 3.85 2.87
N ALA A 171 -19.04 5.17 2.75
CA ALA A 171 -18.91 6.09 3.88
C ALA A 171 -20.02 5.90 4.95
N ARG A 172 -21.26 5.68 4.53
CA ARG A 172 -22.40 5.45 5.44
C ARG A 172 -22.33 4.14 6.21
N LYS A 173 -21.38 3.27 5.87
CA LYS A 173 -21.14 1.97 6.51
C LYS A 173 -19.95 1.99 7.47
N ASN A 174 -19.52 3.20 7.92
CA ASN A 174 -18.35 3.39 8.76
C ASN A 174 -17.07 2.78 8.15
N ILE A 175 -16.97 2.83 6.82
CA ILE A 175 -15.80 2.41 6.08
C ILE A 175 -15.16 3.67 5.48
N THR A 176 -13.86 3.88 5.74
CA THR A 176 -13.11 4.96 5.11
C THR A 176 -12.15 4.41 4.07
N VAL A 177 -12.00 5.13 2.96
CA VAL A 177 -11.09 4.79 1.87
C VAL A 177 -10.25 6.02 1.55
N ASN A 178 -8.94 5.93 1.78
CA ASN A 178 -8.04 7.06 1.56
C ASN A 178 -6.80 6.64 0.77
N THR A 179 -6.21 7.59 0.08
CA THR A 179 -4.95 7.45 -0.62
C THR A 179 -3.84 8.16 0.13
N ILE A 180 -2.67 7.56 0.19
CA ILE A 180 -1.42 8.21 0.58
C ILE A 180 -0.54 8.32 -0.67
N SER A 181 0.03 9.49 -0.90
CA SER A 181 0.96 9.76 -2.00
C SER A 181 2.35 10.13 -1.44
N PRO A 182 3.21 9.12 -1.20
CA PRO A 182 4.58 9.37 -0.77
C PRO A 182 5.41 10.07 -1.85
N GLY A 183 6.39 10.88 -1.41
CA GLY A 183 7.52 11.30 -2.22
C GLY A 183 8.58 10.21 -2.31
N TYR A 184 9.85 10.64 -2.39
CA TYR A 184 10.98 9.71 -2.34
C TYR A 184 11.26 9.28 -0.89
N ILE A 185 11.14 7.98 -0.64
CA ILE A 185 11.23 7.36 0.70
C ILE A 185 12.50 6.50 0.75
N ASN A 186 13.29 6.65 1.80
CA ASN A 186 14.49 5.86 2.07
C ASN A 186 14.12 4.37 2.21
N THR A 187 14.38 3.61 1.16
CA THR A 187 14.12 2.17 1.07
C THR A 187 15.32 1.50 0.39
N GLU A 188 15.41 0.18 0.49
CA GLU A 188 16.46 -0.58 -0.21
C GLU A 188 16.55 -0.24 -1.70
N MET A 189 15.41 0.03 -2.35
CA MET A 189 15.36 0.44 -3.76
C MET A 189 16.07 1.79 -4.00
N MET A 190 15.91 2.75 -3.09
CA MET A 190 16.55 4.06 -3.19
C MET A 190 18.05 4.00 -2.88
N GLN A 191 18.46 3.11 -1.97
CA GLN A 191 19.87 2.91 -1.62
C GLN A 191 20.69 2.27 -2.76
N ALA A 192 20.02 1.62 -3.72
CA ALA A 192 20.67 1.06 -4.92
C ALA A 192 20.91 2.11 -6.03
N ILE A 193 20.47 3.35 -5.85
CA ILE A 193 20.66 4.45 -6.83
C ILE A 193 22.06 5.05 -6.65
N PRO A 194 22.77 5.40 -7.74
CA PRO A 194 24.06 6.10 -7.66
C PRO A 194 23.96 7.39 -6.83
N THR A 195 25.01 7.68 -6.06
CA THR A 195 25.04 8.78 -5.08
C THR A 195 24.75 10.15 -5.70
N ASP A 196 25.31 10.43 -6.86
CA ASP A 196 25.11 11.68 -7.59
C ASP A 196 23.65 11.89 -8.01
N VAL A 197 22.98 10.82 -8.43
CA VAL A 197 21.55 10.84 -8.77
C VAL A 197 20.70 11.02 -7.51
N LEU A 198 21.07 10.35 -6.41
CA LEU A 198 20.38 10.49 -5.13
C LEU A 198 20.47 11.91 -4.58
N GLU A 199 21.66 12.53 -4.63
CA GLU A 199 21.88 13.93 -4.23
C GLU A 199 21.02 14.89 -5.08
N ALA A 200 20.97 14.67 -6.39
CA ALA A 200 20.11 15.47 -7.28
C ALA A 200 18.61 15.33 -6.97
N ILE A 201 18.16 14.15 -6.52
CA ILE A 201 16.79 13.94 -6.05
C ILE A 201 16.55 14.69 -4.74
N VAL A 202 17.45 14.56 -3.76
CA VAL A 202 17.32 15.21 -2.45
C VAL A 202 17.31 16.73 -2.59
N ALA A 203 18.13 17.29 -3.48
CA ALA A 203 18.16 18.73 -3.76
C ALA A 203 16.80 19.31 -4.25
N GLN A 204 15.93 18.45 -4.81
CA GLN A 204 14.59 18.86 -5.26
C GLN A 204 13.52 18.75 -4.15
N ILE A 205 13.88 18.22 -2.99
CA ILE A 205 12.94 18.05 -1.86
C ILE A 205 13.10 19.26 -0.91
N PRO A 206 12.09 20.12 -0.73
CA PRO A 206 12.21 21.31 0.13
C PRO A 206 12.65 21.01 1.57
N VAL A 207 12.24 19.86 2.12
CA VAL A 207 12.67 19.41 3.47
C VAL A 207 14.16 18.99 3.49
N GLY A 208 14.81 18.80 2.35
CA GLY A 208 16.24 18.54 2.23
C GLY A 208 16.68 17.11 2.56
N ARG A 209 15.76 16.14 2.61
CA ARG A 209 16.04 14.73 2.84
C ARG A 209 15.00 13.83 2.19
N LEU A 210 15.32 12.55 2.05
CA LEU A 210 14.31 11.53 1.79
C LEU A 210 13.35 11.43 2.99
N GLY A 211 12.10 11.03 2.73
CA GLY A 211 11.20 10.60 3.79
C GLY A 211 11.61 9.23 4.33
N GLU A 212 11.20 8.91 5.56
CA GLU A 212 11.41 7.59 6.13
C GLU A 212 10.12 6.76 6.03
N ALA A 213 10.26 5.44 5.84
CA ALA A 213 9.11 4.55 5.75
C ALA A 213 8.28 4.51 7.04
N ASP A 214 8.91 4.82 8.17
CA ASP A 214 8.24 4.97 9.46
C ASP A 214 7.29 6.19 9.47
N GLU A 215 7.63 7.29 8.79
CA GLU A 215 6.73 8.47 8.66
C GLU A 215 5.45 8.10 7.90
N ILE A 216 5.57 7.23 6.89
CA ILE A 216 4.40 6.70 6.16
C ILE A 216 3.56 5.79 7.08
N ALA A 217 4.22 4.92 7.86
CA ALA A 217 3.54 3.99 8.76
C ALA A 217 2.74 4.74 9.85
N GLU A 218 3.27 5.85 10.40
CA GLU A 218 2.55 6.68 11.37
C GLU A 218 1.32 7.35 10.74
N LEU A 219 1.42 7.83 9.50
CA LEU A 219 0.25 8.38 8.80
C LEU A 219 -0.81 7.30 8.55
N VAL A 220 -0.41 6.09 8.16
CA VAL A 220 -1.33 4.95 8.04
C VAL A 220 -2.01 4.67 9.38
N MET A 221 -1.25 4.61 10.49
CA MET A 221 -1.79 4.38 11.82
C MET A 221 -2.85 5.43 12.21
N TYR A 222 -2.59 6.70 11.91
CA TYR A 222 -3.57 7.75 12.16
C TYR A 222 -4.85 7.53 11.34
N LEU A 223 -4.72 7.30 10.02
CA LEU A 223 -5.86 7.15 9.11
C LEU A 223 -6.72 5.90 9.39
N VAL A 224 -6.15 4.83 9.94
CA VAL A 224 -6.92 3.62 10.32
C VAL A 224 -7.49 3.71 11.74
N SER A 225 -7.17 4.77 12.48
CA SER A 225 -7.72 4.99 13.81
C SER A 225 -9.16 5.50 13.77
N ASP A 226 -9.86 5.37 14.89
CA ASP A 226 -11.21 5.91 15.02
C ASP A 226 -11.23 7.47 15.04
N LYS A 227 -10.06 8.10 15.30
CA LYS A 227 -9.88 9.57 15.26
C LYS A 227 -9.95 10.13 13.83
N ALA A 228 -9.68 9.32 12.83
CA ALA A 228 -9.73 9.70 11.42
C ALA A 228 -11.05 9.33 10.72
N GLY A 229 -12.10 9.00 11.47
CA GLY A 229 -13.38 8.51 10.91
C GLY A 229 -14.08 9.51 9.98
N PHE A 230 -13.72 10.81 10.01
CA PHE A 230 -14.25 11.83 9.10
C PHE A 230 -13.39 12.09 7.87
N ILE A 231 -12.25 11.39 7.75
CA ILE A 231 -11.35 11.49 6.60
C ILE A 231 -11.64 10.30 5.68
N THR A 232 -12.27 10.56 4.54
CA THR A 232 -12.52 9.56 3.50
C THR A 232 -12.51 10.20 2.10
N GLY A 233 -12.10 9.45 1.08
CA GLY A 233 -11.96 9.95 -0.28
C GLY A 233 -10.77 10.91 -0.48
N SER A 234 -9.94 11.08 0.53
CA SER A 234 -8.82 12.01 0.51
C SER A 234 -7.57 11.38 -0.12
N ASN A 235 -6.78 12.22 -0.79
CA ASN A 235 -5.41 11.92 -1.17
C ASN A 235 -4.47 12.75 -0.30
N ILE A 236 -3.68 12.11 0.54
CA ILE A 236 -2.79 12.77 1.48
C ILE A 236 -1.36 12.65 0.96
N ALA A 237 -0.80 13.79 0.54
CA ALA A 237 0.59 13.87 0.11
C ALA A 237 1.53 13.88 1.33
N ILE A 238 2.58 13.06 1.27
CA ILE A 238 3.66 13.03 2.26
C ILE A 238 4.99 12.95 1.47
N ASN A 239 5.48 14.12 1.02
CA ASN A 239 6.51 14.22 0.00
C ASN A 239 7.57 15.31 0.29
N GLY A 240 7.66 15.79 1.53
CA GLY A 240 8.63 16.81 1.93
C GLY A 240 8.48 18.15 1.21
N GLY A 241 7.29 18.47 0.70
CA GLY A 241 7.00 19.69 -0.05
C GLY A 241 7.40 19.63 -1.54
N GLN A 242 7.84 18.48 -2.05
CA GLN A 242 8.28 18.34 -3.45
C GLN A 242 7.13 18.55 -4.45
N HIS A 243 5.90 18.33 -4.04
CA HIS A 243 4.69 18.65 -4.80
C HIS A 243 3.60 19.14 -3.86
N MET A 244 3.07 20.32 -4.13
CA MET A 244 2.01 20.97 -3.38
C MET A 244 0.84 21.28 -4.33
N TYR A 245 -0.41 21.22 -3.84
CA TYR A 245 -1.61 21.65 -4.56
C TYR A 245 -1.94 23.10 -4.25
#